data_3799151554f2bc88e754268b7c680046
#
_entry.id   3799151554f2bc88e754268b7c680046
#
_cell.length_a   1.000
_cell.length_b   1.000
_cell.length_c   1.000
_cell.angle_alpha   90.00
_cell.angle_beta   90.00
_cell.angle_gamma   90.00
#
_symmetry.space_group_name_H-M   'P 1'
#
loop_
_entity.id
_entity.type
_entity.pdbx_description
1 polymer ?
#
loop_
_entity_poly.entity_id
_entity_poly.type
_entity_poly.pdbx_seq_one_letter_code
_entity_poly.pdbx_strand_id
1 'polypeptide(L)'
;MEIKEISRKEYDNFLEKIDSYSFLQTSKMNEVFKSANRDTRLFALVDNKEVLAVGLAFLRNIFGGKRIDFMVGANALDEKYEYIFYDKLKDYVKKLDCLKLVIKLDYTYCKYDQDGNLISEKNDYFLNKMKEVGYMANDGSISTYDGLPDYQFVKDLNEFSLDDDSLLKSLNNNAQRKIKKL
;
A
#
# COMPACT_ATOMS: atom_id res chain seq x y z
N MET A 1 -12.34 -17.06 -9.44
CA MET A 1 -11.37 -16.30 -8.60
C MET A 1 -11.89 -16.19 -7.17
N GLU A 2 -11.03 -16.40 -6.18
CA GLU A 2 -11.36 -16.34 -4.75
C GLU A 2 -10.20 -15.75 -3.96
N ILE A 3 -10.49 -15.19 -2.76
CA ILE A 3 -9.46 -14.75 -1.81
C ILE A 3 -9.11 -15.90 -0.88
N LYS A 4 -7.80 -16.08 -0.67
CA LYS A 4 -7.24 -17.02 0.31
C LYS A 4 -6.18 -16.35 1.16
N GLU A 5 -6.03 -16.82 2.39
CA GLU A 5 -4.79 -16.60 3.13
C GLU A 5 -3.73 -17.56 2.60
N ILE A 6 -2.51 -17.06 2.40
CA ILE A 6 -1.40 -17.83 1.83
C ILE A 6 -0.20 -17.82 2.75
N SER A 7 0.67 -18.79 2.55
CA SER A 7 1.93 -18.88 3.25
C SER A 7 2.91 -17.79 2.79
N ARG A 8 3.91 -17.50 3.64
CA ARG A 8 5.01 -16.59 3.28
C ARG A 8 5.69 -17.01 1.97
N LYS A 9 5.95 -18.32 1.81
CA LYS A 9 6.63 -18.84 0.62
C LYS A 9 5.84 -18.55 -0.66
N GLU A 10 4.52 -18.74 -0.64
CA GLU A 10 3.65 -18.42 -1.78
C GLU A 10 3.63 -16.93 -2.07
N TYR A 11 3.63 -16.10 -1.02
CA TYR A 11 3.68 -14.66 -1.13
C TYR A 11 4.97 -14.18 -1.79
N ASP A 12 6.13 -14.66 -1.31
CA ASP A 12 7.44 -14.31 -1.84
C ASP A 12 7.59 -14.77 -3.30
N ASN A 13 7.18 -16.00 -3.61
CA ASN A 13 7.19 -16.51 -4.99
C ASN A 13 6.32 -15.68 -5.95
N PHE A 14 5.28 -15.02 -5.44
CA PHE A 14 4.48 -14.11 -6.25
C PHE A 14 5.22 -12.78 -6.47
N LEU A 15 5.82 -12.20 -5.43
CA LEU A 15 6.55 -10.94 -5.54
C LEU A 15 7.72 -11.01 -6.53
N GLU A 16 8.34 -12.19 -6.71
CA GLU A 16 9.37 -12.42 -7.72
C GLU A 16 8.88 -12.27 -9.17
N LYS A 17 7.56 -12.27 -9.40
CA LYS A 17 6.96 -12.15 -10.73
C LYS A 17 6.61 -10.72 -11.14
N ILE A 18 6.75 -9.76 -10.24
CA ILE A 18 6.42 -8.36 -10.46
C ILE A 18 7.67 -7.48 -10.35
N ASP A 19 7.76 -6.49 -11.24
CA ASP A 19 8.97 -5.66 -11.39
C ASP A 19 9.16 -4.67 -10.23
N SER A 20 8.06 -4.22 -9.62
CA SER A 20 8.12 -3.25 -8.52
C SER A 20 6.99 -3.43 -7.53
N TYR A 21 7.30 -3.21 -6.26
CA TYR A 21 6.32 -3.21 -5.17
C TYR A 21 6.85 -2.40 -3.99
N SER A 22 5.95 -1.94 -3.13
CA SER A 22 6.34 -1.24 -1.92
C SER A 22 7.04 -2.18 -0.93
N PHE A 23 8.13 -1.72 -0.30
CA PHE A 23 8.80 -2.48 0.76
C PHE A 23 7.84 -2.83 1.93
N LEU A 24 6.80 -2.01 2.14
CA LEU A 24 5.76 -2.27 3.14
C LEU A 24 4.91 -3.51 2.83
N GLN A 25 4.94 -3.99 1.60
CA GLN A 25 4.26 -5.20 1.14
C GLN A 25 5.21 -6.40 1.02
N THR A 26 6.37 -6.39 1.67
CA THR A 26 7.31 -7.52 1.69
C THR A 26 7.04 -8.48 2.85
N SER A 27 7.42 -9.74 2.68
CA SER A 27 7.37 -10.71 3.79
C SER A 27 8.34 -10.35 4.92
N LYS A 28 9.47 -9.68 4.61
CA LYS A 28 10.40 -9.16 5.63
C LYS A 28 9.71 -8.10 6.48
N MET A 29 8.95 -7.21 5.87
CA MET A 29 8.19 -6.21 6.61
C MET A 29 7.07 -6.84 7.44
N ASN A 30 6.45 -7.92 6.95
CA ASN A 30 5.51 -8.71 7.73
C ASN A 30 6.15 -9.27 9.01
N GLU A 31 7.40 -9.73 8.98
CA GLU A 31 8.14 -10.17 10.18
C GLU A 31 8.38 -9.02 11.16
N VAL A 32 8.78 -7.85 10.66
CA VAL A 32 8.93 -6.63 11.47
C VAL A 32 7.62 -6.28 12.18
N PHE A 33 6.51 -6.32 11.47
CA PHE A 33 5.21 -6.04 12.07
C PHE A 33 4.80 -7.08 13.11
N LYS A 34 5.06 -8.35 12.86
CA LYS A 34 4.80 -9.43 13.84
C LYS A 34 5.68 -9.28 15.07
N SER A 35 6.95 -8.92 14.92
CA SER A 35 7.84 -8.66 16.07
C SER A 35 7.37 -7.47 16.92
N ALA A 36 6.66 -6.53 16.31
CA ALA A 36 6.00 -5.41 16.99
C ALA A 36 4.58 -5.76 17.50
N ASN A 37 4.25 -7.04 17.66
CA ASN A 37 2.94 -7.55 18.11
C ASN A 37 1.76 -7.08 17.25
N ARG A 38 1.96 -6.91 15.94
CA ARG A 38 0.89 -6.62 14.99
C ARG A 38 0.33 -7.93 14.44
N ASP A 39 -0.99 -8.10 14.50
CA ASP A 39 -1.66 -9.20 13.78
C ASP A 39 -1.70 -8.86 12.30
N THR A 40 -1.05 -9.70 11.49
CA THR A 40 -0.90 -9.50 10.04
C THR A 40 -1.34 -10.73 9.28
N ARG A 41 -1.89 -10.53 8.09
CA ARG A 41 -2.35 -11.58 7.18
C ARG A 41 -1.82 -11.34 5.78
N LEU A 42 -1.49 -12.43 5.11
CA LEU A 42 -1.10 -12.46 3.71
C LEU A 42 -2.26 -13.01 2.90
N PHE A 43 -2.87 -12.14 2.10
CA PHE A 43 -4.00 -12.51 1.24
C PHE A 43 -3.55 -12.66 -0.21
N ALA A 44 -4.20 -13.57 -0.93
CA ALA A 44 -4.04 -13.71 -2.37
C ALA A 44 -5.39 -13.81 -3.08
N LEU A 45 -5.44 -13.24 -4.28
CA LEU A 45 -6.47 -13.57 -5.28
C LEU A 45 -5.97 -14.77 -6.07
N VAL A 46 -6.75 -15.85 -6.05
CA VAL A 46 -6.37 -17.11 -6.69
C VAL A 46 -7.43 -17.50 -7.74
N ASP A 47 -6.97 -17.88 -8.92
CA ASP A 47 -7.79 -18.49 -9.95
C ASP A 47 -7.15 -19.80 -10.43
N ASN A 48 -7.89 -20.91 -10.41
CA ASN A 48 -7.40 -22.22 -10.86
C ASN A 48 -5.99 -22.59 -10.35
N LYS A 49 -5.69 -22.30 -9.08
CA LYS A 49 -4.39 -22.46 -8.38
C LYS A 49 -3.32 -21.43 -8.75
N GLU A 50 -3.59 -20.53 -9.66
CA GLU A 50 -2.68 -19.42 -9.98
C GLU A 50 -2.95 -18.24 -9.05
N VAL A 51 -1.88 -17.64 -8.51
CA VAL A 51 -1.94 -16.39 -7.74
C VAL A 51 -1.84 -15.22 -8.70
N LEU A 52 -2.85 -14.35 -8.68
CA LEU A 52 -2.98 -13.20 -9.59
C LEU A 52 -2.71 -11.86 -8.92
N ALA A 53 -2.94 -11.79 -7.61
CA ALA A 53 -2.62 -10.63 -6.78
C ALA A 53 -2.38 -11.05 -5.34
N VAL A 54 -1.58 -10.28 -4.60
CA VAL A 54 -1.32 -10.50 -3.18
C VAL A 54 -1.36 -9.19 -2.39
N GLY A 55 -1.63 -9.28 -1.09
CA GLY A 55 -1.59 -8.12 -0.21
C GLY A 55 -1.34 -8.49 1.23
N LEU A 56 -0.50 -7.68 1.90
CA LEU A 56 -0.25 -7.74 3.33
C LEU A 56 -1.19 -6.77 4.05
N ALA A 57 -1.97 -7.27 4.98
CA ALA A 57 -2.90 -6.48 5.76
C ALA A 57 -2.66 -6.62 7.26
N PHE A 58 -3.10 -5.60 8.00
CA PHE A 58 -3.13 -5.59 9.46
C PHE A 58 -4.55 -5.87 9.95
N LEU A 59 -4.67 -6.70 10.96
CA LEU A 59 -5.90 -6.92 11.66
C LEU A 59 -5.82 -6.24 13.02
N ARG A 60 -6.86 -5.48 13.36
CA ARG A 60 -7.01 -4.83 14.66
C ARG A 60 -8.39 -5.13 15.23
N ASN A 61 -8.45 -5.49 16.50
CA ASN A 61 -9.72 -5.56 17.20
C ASN A 61 -10.24 -4.14 17.45
N ILE A 62 -11.51 -3.94 17.15
CA ILE A 62 -12.25 -2.71 17.45
C ILE A 62 -13.53 -3.10 18.20
N PHE A 63 -14.25 -2.11 18.75
CA PHE A 63 -15.51 -2.41 19.43
C PHE A 63 -16.50 -3.09 18.48
N GLY A 64 -16.94 -4.28 18.87
CA GLY A 64 -17.92 -5.08 18.10
C GLY A 64 -17.37 -5.91 16.96
N GLY A 65 -16.05 -5.93 16.71
CA GLY A 65 -15.49 -6.74 15.62
C GLY A 65 -14.03 -6.43 15.27
N LYS A 66 -13.69 -6.50 13.99
CA LYS A 66 -12.33 -6.27 13.49
C LYS A 66 -12.28 -5.15 12.47
N ARG A 67 -11.13 -4.49 12.41
CA ARG A 67 -10.73 -3.60 11.33
C ARG A 67 -9.55 -4.24 10.60
N ILE A 68 -9.60 -4.19 9.28
CA ILE A 68 -8.51 -4.65 8.40
C ILE A 68 -7.97 -3.45 7.63
N ASP A 69 -6.67 -3.24 7.68
CA ASP A 69 -5.98 -2.12 7.04
C ASP A 69 -4.91 -2.62 6.07
N PHE A 70 -4.96 -2.16 4.83
CA PHE A 70 -3.86 -2.22 3.89
C PHE A 70 -3.11 -0.88 3.91
N MET A 71 -1.83 -0.90 4.28
CA MET A 71 -1.00 0.33 4.40
C MET A 71 -0.66 0.91 3.04
N VAL A 72 -0.43 0.04 2.08
CA VAL A 72 -0.20 0.30 0.67
C VAL A 72 -1.00 -0.74 -0.06
N GLY A 73 -1.50 -0.46 -1.23
CA GLY A 73 -2.39 -1.34 -1.98
C GLY A 73 -1.89 -2.78 -2.15
N ALA A 74 -2.68 -3.62 -2.79
CA ALA A 74 -2.25 -4.95 -3.17
C ALA A 74 -1.29 -4.87 -4.37
N ASN A 75 -0.48 -5.91 -4.56
CA ASN A 75 0.35 -6.11 -5.74
C ASN A 75 -0.34 -7.11 -6.66
N ALA A 76 -0.41 -6.81 -7.95
CA ALA A 76 -1.09 -7.65 -8.92
C ALA A 76 -0.26 -7.81 -10.20
N LEU A 77 -0.45 -8.93 -10.93
CA LEU A 77 0.17 -9.15 -12.24
C LEU A 77 -0.34 -8.18 -13.31
N ASP A 78 -1.56 -7.65 -13.11
CA ASP A 78 -2.23 -6.72 -14.00
C ASP A 78 -3.18 -5.87 -13.15
N GLU A 79 -3.33 -4.60 -13.48
CA GLU A 79 -4.19 -3.64 -12.77
C GLU A 79 -5.62 -4.17 -12.57
N LYS A 80 -6.18 -4.88 -13.55
CA LYS A 80 -7.52 -5.47 -13.44
C LYS A 80 -7.66 -6.45 -12.27
N TYR A 81 -6.59 -7.19 -11.94
CA TYR A 81 -6.62 -8.13 -10.82
C TYR A 81 -6.59 -7.43 -9.46
N GLU A 82 -6.05 -6.23 -9.39
CA GLU A 82 -6.09 -5.43 -8.17
C GLU A 82 -7.54 -5.07 -7.80
N TYR A 83 -8.36 -4.61 -8.77
CA TYR A 83 -9.79 -4.34 -8.50
C TYR A 83 -10.56 -5.59 -8.11
N ILE A 84 -10.32 -6.70 -8.83
CA ILE A 84 -10.96 -7.98 -8.52
C ILE A 84 -10.55 -8.45 -7.12
N PHE A 85 -9.28 -8.27 -6.74
CA PHE A 85 -8.80 -8.57 -5.40
C PHE A 85 -9.64 -7.83 -4.35
N TYR A 86 -9.77 -6.51 -4.48
CA TYR A 86 -10.54 -5.73 -3.52
C TYR A 86 -12.04 -6.06 -3.55
N ASP A 87 -12.62 -6.33 -4.71
CA ASP A 87 -14.01 -6.75 -4.81
C ASP A 87 -14.26 -8.07 -4.05
N LYS A 88 -13.45 -9.08 -4.29
CA LYS A 88 -13.55 -10.37 -3.61
C LYS A 88 -13.17 -10.32 -2.13
N LEU A 89 -12.25 -9.43 -1.78
CA LEU A 89 -11.80 -9.26 -0.41
C LEU A 89 -12.95 -8.84 0.51
N LYS A 90 -13.85 -7.98 0.07
CA LYS A 90 -15.02 -7.55 0.86
C LYS A 90 -15.84 -8.74 1.39
N ASP A 91 -16.10 -9.72 0.52
CA ASP A 91 -16.89 -10.88 0.89
C ASP A 91 -16.10 -11.87 1.76
N TYR A 92 -14.80 -11.94 1.54
CA TYR A 92 -13.93 -12.77 2.39
C TYR A 92 -13.84 -12.23 3.81
N VAL A 93 -13.58 -10.92 3.98
CA VAL A 93 -13.37 -10.32 5.30
C VAL A 93 -14.64 -10.23 6.14
N LYS A 94 -15.83 -10.27 5.53
CA LYS A 94 -17.10 -10.42 6.28
C LYS A 94 -17.09 -11.69 7.13
N LYS A 95 -16.48 -12.76 6.65
CA LYS A 95 -16.35 -14.04 7.38
C LYS A 95 -15.37 -13.95 8.56
N LEU A 96 -14.59 -12.89 8.65
CA LEU A 96 -13.64 -12.62 9.72
C LEU A 96 -14.18 -11.62 10.76
N ASP A 97 -15.51 -11.36 10.78
CA ASP A 97 -16.14 -10.32 11.60
C ASP A 97 -15.56 -8.92 11.37
N CYS A 98 -15.17 -8.64 10.12
CA CYS A 98 -14.62 -7.35 9.76
C CYS A 98 -15.73 -6.31 9.59
N LEU A 99 -15.71 -5.29 10.44
CA LEU A 99 -16.65 -4.16 10.39
C LEU A 99 -16.10 -3.00 9.57
N LYS A 100 -14.79 -2.90 9.41
CA LYS A 100 -14.14 -1.81 8.67
C LYS A 100 -12.96 -2.35 7.87
N LEU A 101 -12.99 -2.16 6.57
CA LEU A 101 -11.88 -2.44 5.67
C LEU A 101 -11.36 -1.11 5.13
N VAL A 102 -10.09 -0.82 5.38
CA VAL A 102 -9.40 0.41 4.94
C VAL A 102 -8.28 0.04 4.01
N ILE A 103 -8.28 0.65 2.84
CA ILE A 103 -7.25 0.45 1.83
C ILE A 103 -6.60 1.80 1.55
N LYS A 104 -5.31 1.88 1.78
CA LYS A 104 -4.49 2.98 1.33
C LYS A 104 -3.81 2.53 0.05
N LEU A 105 -4.14 3.19 -1.03
CA LEU A 105 -3.63 2.83 -2.35
C LEU A 105 -2.24 3.43 -2.55
N ASP A 106 -1.36 2.67 -3.18
CA ASP A 106 -0.09 3.18 -3.71
C ASP A 106 -0.32 3.71 -5.12
N TYR A 107 -0.86 4.94 -5.18
CA TYR A 107 -1.43 5.48 -6.39
C TYR A 107 -1.28 6.99 -6.44
N THR A 108 -0.68 7.49 -7.51
CA THR A 108 -0.51 8.93 -7.72
C THR A 108 -1.77 9.53 -8.34
N TYR A 109 -2.52 10.27 -7.54
CA TYR A 109 -3.72 10.97 -8.01
C TYR A 109 -3.39 12.17 -8.90
N CYS A 110 -2.44 12.99 -8.47
CA CYS A 110 -1.91 14.12 -9.24
C CYS A 110 -0.54 14.54 -8.70
N LYS A 111 0.17 15.38 -9.44
CA LYS A 111 1.47 15.91 -9.07
C LYS A 111 1.44 17.42 -8.97
N TYR A 112 2.20 17.96 -8.04
CA TYR A 112 2.41 19.39 -7.84
C TYR A 112 3.90 19.70 -7.93
N ASP A 113 4.24 20.91 -8.39
CA ASP A 113 5.60 21.44 -8.32
C ASP A 113 5.95 21.90 -6.90
N GLN A 114 7.16 22.42 -6.72
CA GLN A 114 7.65 22.92 -5.44
C GLN A 114 6.87 24.15 -4.92
N ASP A 115 6.19 24.86 -5.80
CA ASP A 115 5.42 26.06 -5.48
C ASP A 115 3.93 25.75 -5.24
N GLY A 116 3.56 24.46 -5.36
CA GLY A 116 2.20 23.96 -5.13
C GLY A 116 1.28 24.08 -6.34
N ASN A 117 1.81 24.34 -7.54
CA ASN A 117 1.03 24.37 -8.76
C ASN A 117 0.81 22.96 -9.28
N LEU A 118 -0.40 22.66 -9.75
CA LEU A 118 -0.74 21.38 -10.34
C LEU A 118 -0.02 21.21 -11.69
N ILE A 119 0.82 20.17 -11.81
CA ILE A 119 1.63 19.88 -13.01
C ILE A 119 1.24 18.59 -13.74
N SER A 120 0.20 17.90 -13.28
CA SER A 120 -0.37 16.73 -13.97
C SER A 120 -1.88 16.78 -14.00
N GLU A 121 -2.50 16.05 -14.91
CA GLU A 121 -3.93 15.77 -14.83
C GLU A 121 -4.24 14.92 -13.58
N LYS A 122 -5.49 15.08 -13.09
CA LYS A 122 -6.00 14.24 -12.00
C LYS A 122 -6.39 12.89 -12.55
N ASN A 123 -5.91 11.84 -11.92
CA ASN A 123 -6.22 10.48 -12.32
C ASN A 123 -7.38 9.91 -11.48
N ASP A 124 -8.59 10.14 -11.93
CA ASP A 124 -9.81 9.65 -11.27
C ASP A 124 -10.12 8.17 -11.59
N TYR A 125 -9.39 7.55 -12.52
CA TYR A 125 -9.71 6.22 -13.02
C TYR A 125 -9.78 5.18 -11.90
N PHE A 126 -8.71 5.10 -11.08
CA PHE A 126 -8.64 4.13 -9.99
C PHE A 126 -9.70 4.40 -8.92
N LEU A 127 -9.90 5.66 -8.55
CA LEU A 127 -10.93 6.03 -7.57
C LEU A 127 -12.33 5.65 -8.04
N ASN A 128 -12.62 5.85 -9.33
CA ASN A 128 -13.92 5.47 -9.90
C ASN A 128 -14.10 3.95 -9.88
N LYS A 129 -13.07 3.19 -10.25
CA LYS A 129 -13.10 1.72 -10.15
C LYS A 129 -13.34 1.23 -8.73
N MET A 130 -12.67 1.81 -7.74
CA MET A 130 -12.90 1.47 -6.34
C MET A 130 -14.32 1.81 -5.88
N LYS A 131 -14.91 2.92 -6.36
CA LYS A 131 -16.31 3.25 -6.10
C LYS A 131 -17.28 2.25 -6.75
N GLU A 132 -17.02 1.83 -7.99
CA GLU A 132 -17.81 0.81 -8.70
C GLU A 132 -17.88 -0.50 -7.89
N VAL A 133 -16.79 -0.91 -7.28
CA VAL A 133 -16.76 -2.09 -6.39
C VAL A 133 -17.20 -1.79 -4.95
N GLY A 134 -17.76 -0.60 -4.68
CA GLY A 134 -18.45 -0.28 -3.43
C GLY A 134 -17.56 0.27 -2.31
N TYR A 135 -16.36 0.75 -2.61
CA TYR A 135 -15.55 1.49 -1.65
C TYR A 135 -15.91 2.99 -1.68
N MET A 136 -15.77 3.63 -0.54
CA MET A 136 -15.93 5.07 -0.40
C MET A 136 -14.56 5.71 -0.24
N ALA A 137 -14.30 6.78 -1.02
CA ALA A 137 -13.11 7.58 -0.78
C ALA A 137 -13.24 8.31 0.56
N ASN A 138 -12.14 8.36 1.32
CA ASN A 138 -12.06 9.23 2.47
C ASN A 138 -11.74 10.64 1.96
N ASP A 139 -12.67 11.55 2.16
CA ASP A 139 -12.55 12.96 1.74
C ASP A 139 -11.72 13.85 2.69
N GLY A 140 -11.05 13.21 3.67
CA GLY A 140 -10.27 13.92 4.69
C GLY A 140 -11.11 14.52 5.82
N SER A 141 -12.44 14.40 5.76
CA SER A 141 -13.33 14.91 6.82
C SER A 141 -13.33 14.05 8.08
N ILE A 142 -12.86 12.81 7.98
CA ILE A 142 -12.72 11.90 9.12
C ILE A 142 -11.27 11.89 9.56
N SER A 143 -10.99 12.65 10.61
CA SER A 143 -9.74 12.80 11.35
C SER A 143 -8.47 12.17 10.77
N THR A 144 -7.48 13.01 10.62
CA THR A 144 -6.05 12.79 10.29
C THR A 144 -5.32 11.69 11.10
N TYR A 145 -5.99 10.91 11.91
CA TYR A 145 -5.41 9.87 12.77
C TYR A 145 -5.01 8.58 12.04
N ASP A 146 -5.38 8.39 10.79
CA ASP A 146 -5.00 7.22 10.01
C ASP A 146 -3.61 7.34 9.34
N GLY A 147 -2.90 8.42 9.63
CA GLY A 147 -1.43 8.42 9.76
C GLY A 147 -0.58 8.31 8.49
N LEU A 148 -1.12 8.34 7.29
CA LEU A 148 -0.31 8.53 6.09
C LEU A 148 -0.58 9.92 5.51
N PRO A 149 0.45 10.66 5.10
CA PRO A 149 0.27 11.97 4.49
C PRO A 149 -0.52 11.82 3.20
N ASP A 150 -1.47 12.73 2.97
CA ASP A 150 -2.16 12.84 1.69
C ASP A 150 -1.20 13.27 0.56
N TYR A 151 -0.02 13.76 0.92
CA TYR A 151 1.05 14.21 0.03
C TYR A 151 2.35 13.46 0.31
N GLN A 152 3.05 13.05 -0.75
CA GLN A 152 4.39 12.49 -0.68
C GLN A 152 5.34 13.38 -1.46
N PHE A 153 6.49 13.72 -0.84
CA PHE A 153 7.60 14.35 -1.54
C PHE A 153 8.40 13.26 -2.26
N VAL A 154 8.51 13.39 -3.57
CA VAL A 154 9.26 12.46 -4.41
C VAL A 154 10.53 13.15 -4.88
N LYS A 155 11.66 12.46 -4.78
CA LYS A 155 12.94 12.90 -5.33
C LYS A 155 13.40 11.87 -6.34
N ASP A 156 13.64 12.30 -7.57
CA ASP A 156 14.23 11.43 -8.59
C ASP A 156 15.70 11.18 -8.25
N LEU A 157 16.05 9.93 -7.99
CA LEU A 157 17.42 9.54 -7.68
C LEU A 157 18.29 9.36 -8.93
N ASN A 158 17.70 9.29 -10.12
CA ASN A 158 18.45 9.18 -11.38
C ASN A 158 19.20 10.48 -11.72
N GLU A 159 18.81 11.61 -11.13
CA GLU A 159 19.48 12.91 -11.28
C GLU A 159 20.80 13.00 -10.48
N PHE A 160 21.09 12.00 -9.65
CA PHE A 160 22.27 11.98 -8.78
C PHE A 160 23.21 10.86 -9.21
N SER A 161 24.53 11.13 -9.16
CA SER A 161 25.50 10.04 -9.16
C SER A 161 25.20 9.11 -7.97
N LEU A 162 25.37 7.79 -8.15
CA LEU A 162 25.11 6.77 -7.13
C LEU A 162 26.08 6.85 -5.94
N ASP A 163 26.64 8.03 -5.65
CA ASP A 163 27.49 8.25 -4.48
C ASP A 163 26.69 8.94 -3.36
N ASP A 164 26.93 8.50 -2.14
CA ASP A 164 26.24 8.98 -0.94
C ASP A 164 26.45 10.48 -0.70
N ASP A 165 27.60 11.01 -1.08
CA ASP A 165 27.93 12.43 -0.90
C ASP A 165 27.08 13.33 -1.80
N SER A 166 26.88 12.94 -3.05
CA SER A 166 26.03 13.65 -4.00
C SER A 166 24.58 13.68 -3.52
N LEU A 167 24.06 12.53 -3.12
CA LEU A 167 22.72 12.41 -2.57
C LEU A 167 22.56 13.24 -1.28
N LEU A 168 23.54 13.16 -0.36
CA LEU A 168 23.51 13.90 0.89
C LEU A 168 23.49 15.41 0.65
N LYS A 169 24.32 15.92 -0.26
CA LYS A 169 24.37 17.36 -0.62
C LYS A 169 23.06 17.87 -1.22
N SER A 170 22.30 17.01 -1.85
CA SER A 170 21.00 17.35 -2.45
C SER A 170 19.88 17.52 -1.43
N LEU A 171 20.08 17.11 -0.19
CA LEU A 171 19.12 17.26 0.90
C LEU A 171 19.28 18.63 1.59
N ASN A 172 18.21 19.09 2.24
CA ASN A 172 18.30 20.31 3.03
C ASN A 172 19.24 20.15 4.23
N ASN A 173 19.76 21.28 4.75
CA ASN A 173 20.77 21.30 5.83
C ASN A 173 20.32 20.55 7.10
N ASN A 174 19.03 20.55 7.43
CA ASN A 174 18.51 19.83 8.59
C ASN A 174 18.58 18.32 8.42
N ALA A 175 18.21 17.82 7.22
CA ALA A 175 18.31 16.40 6.88
C ALA A 175 19.77 15.95 6.86
N GLN A 176 20.67 16.71 6.20
CA GLN A 176 22.10 16.42 6.19
C GLN A 176 22.68 16.29 7.60
N ARG A 177 22.32 17.26 8.49
CA ARG A 177 22.81 17.26 9.88
C ARG A 177 22.30 16.07 10.69
N LYS A 178 21.06 15.63 10.45
CA LYS A 178 20.50 14.46 11.14
C LYS A 178 21.18 13.16 10.68
N ILE A 179 21.38 13.00 9.38
CA ILE A 179 22.04 11.82 8.80
C ILE A 179 23.48 11.70 9.28
N LYS A 180 24.24 12.80 9.33
CA LYS A 180 25.64 12.82 9.82
C LYS A 180 25.79 12.53 11.32
N LYS A 181 24.69 12.46 12.07
CA LYS A 181 24.70 12.14 13.53
C LYS A 181 24.39 10.67 13.81
N LEU A 182 24.01 9.89 12.80
CA LEU A 182 23.79 8.45 12.88
C LEU A 182 25.10 7.69 12.67
#